data_31d3ab38a0448a5b2d6768ac31b3b932
#
_entry.id   31d3ab38a0448a5b2d6768ac31b3b932
#
_cell.length_a   1.000
_cell.length_b   1.000
_cell.length_c   1.000
_cell.angle_alpha   90.00
_cell.angle_beta   90.00
_cell.angle_gamma   90.00
#
_symmetry.space_group_name_H-M   'P 1'
#
loop_
_entity.id
_entity.type
_entity.pdbx_description
1 polymer ?
#
loop_
_entity_poly.entity_id
_entity_poly.type
_entity_poly.pdbx_seq_one_letter_code
_entity_poly.pdbx_strand_id
1 'polypeptide(L)'
;MCTKGDFVEFDLTNTARKKNEDGIIKRRNMKSRLESKKVAYKDYDITLIRSNRKSIAIEINRDLQIKVRAPQRMTQNRIMKFVTEKEDWIQLHLEKMELLRQKQEQDDRYSQRSPMTEEEIRKLTETARKVIPVRVAYFARQMEVTYGRITIRNQKTRWGSCSQAGNLNFNCHLAEMPDEILDYVVVHELCHRKQMNHSRLFWAEVEKVLPDYQIRRKWLKENGRRYLT
;
A
#
# COMPACT_ATOMS: atom_id res chain seq x y z
N MET A 1 -4.92 -4.21 -2.53
CA MET A 1 -4.27 -3.60 -3.71
C MET A 1 -2.81 -3.97 -3.64
N CYS A 2 -2.33 -4.80 -4.58
CA CYS A 2 -0.92 -5.17 -4.67
C CYS A 2 -0.08 -3.92 -4.90
N THR A 3 0.76 -3.55 -3.94
CA THR A 3 1.82 -2.59 -4.17
C THR A 3 2.83 -3.24 -5.11
N LYS A 4 2.92 -2.73 -6.34
CA LYS A 4 4.01 -3.07 -7.26
C LYS A 4 5.33 -2.79 -6.53
N GLY A 5 6.26 -3.74 -6.56
CA GLY A 5 7.61 -3.56 -6.04
C GLY A 5 8.26 -2.31 -6.66
N ASP A 6 9.14 -1.67 -5.91
CA ASP A 6 9.88 -0.49 -6.40
C ASP A 6 10.67 -0.91 -7.65
N PHE A 7 10.39 -0.24 -8.77
CA PHE A 7 10.90 -0.55 -10.09
C PHE A 7 11.63 0.67 -10.64
N VAL A 8 12.86 0.49 -11.08
CA VAL A 8 13.62 1.52 -11.79
C VAL A 8 13.86 1.07 -13.22
N GLU A 9 13.29 1.80 -14.17
CA GLU A 9 13.48 1.58 -15.59
C GLU A 9 14.27 2.74 -16.20
N PHE A 10 15.32 2.40 -16.97
CA PHE A 10 16.12 3.37 -17.71
C PHE A 10 15.97 3.10 -19.21
N ASP A 11 15.56 4.13 -19.95
CA ASP A 11 15.46 4.09 -21.40
C ASP A 11 16.81 4.45 -22.02
N LEU A 12 17.38 3.53 -22.81
CA LEU A 12 18.66 3.71 -23.50
C LEU A 12 18.51 4.27 -24.94
N THR A 13 17.37 4.86 -25.27
CA THR A 13 17.06 5.28 -26.66
C THR A 13 17.70 6.59 -27.09
N ASN A 14 18.71 7.12 -26.39
CA ASN A 14 19.40 8.33 -26.84
C ASN A 14 20.73 8.00 -27.55
N THR A 15 20.66 7.37 -28.73
CA THR A 15 21.71 7.41 -29.74
C THR A 15 21.09 7.26 -31.13
N ALA A 16 21.15 8.38 -31.87
CA ALA A 16 21.09 8.57 -33.33
C ALA A 16 20.30 7.55 -34.16
N ARG A 17 19.10 7.95 -34.61
CA ARG A 17 18.40 7.38 -35.75
C ARG A 17 19.21 7.57 -37.02
N LYS A 18 19.69 6.47 -37.64
CA LYS A 18 19.87 6.39 -39.08
C LYS A 18 18.67 5.64 -39.66
N LYS A 19 17.91 6.32 -40.51
CA LYS A 19 16.90 5.72 -41.37
C LYS A 19 17.61 4.85 -42.41
N ASN A 20 17.09 3.64 -42.65
CA ASN A 20 17.15 2.97 -43.95
C ASN A 20 15.78 2.37 -44.23
N GLU A 21 15.32 2.68 -45.38
CA GLU A 21 14.11 2.19 -46.02
C GLU A 21 14.32 0.73 -46.48
N ASP A 22 13.18 0.07 -46.72
CA ASP A 22 12.98 -1.22 -47.36
C ASP A 22 12.98 -2.49 -46.51
N GLY A 23 11.83 -3.17 -46.61
CA GLY A 23 11.77 -4.60 -46.44
C GLY A 23 10.62 -5.11 -45.54
N ILE A 24 9.60 -5.60 -46.21
CA ILE A 24 8.52 -6.41 -45.72
C ILE A 24 9.01 -7.47 -44.71
N ILE A 25 8.69 -7.32 -43.43
CA ILE A 25 9.07 -8.33 -42.41
C ILE A 25 7.89 -9.27 -42.16
N LYS A 26 8.03 -10.48 -42.65
CA LYS A 26 7.22 -11.63 -42.24
C LYS A 26 7.25 -11.76 -40.68
N ARG A 27 6.11 -11.65 -40.04
CA ARG A 27 5.94 -11.92 -38.61
C ARG A 27 6.20 -13.40 -38.33
N ARG A 28 7.41 -13.75 -37.97
CA ARG A 28 7.70 -15.03 -37.29
C ARG A 28 7.26 -14.93 -35.85
N ASN A 29 6.28 -15.74 -35.49
CA ASN A 29 5.82 -15.97 -34.13
C ASN A 29 6.93 -16.70 -33.34
N MET A 30 7.92 -15.95 -32.82
CA MET A 30 8.91 -16.51 -31.89
C MET A 30 8.34 -16.32 -30.49
N LYS A 31 7.85 -17.40 -29.88
CA LYS A 31 7.70 -17.48 -28.42
C LYS A 31 9.04 -17.09 -27.81
N SER A 32 9.10 -15.92 -27.15
CA SER A 32 10.30 -15.43 -26.49
C SER A 32 10.64 -16.39 -25.35
N ARG A 33 11.70 -17.17 -25.53
CA ARG A 33 12.26 -18.04 -24.49
C ARG A 33 12.86 -17.09 -23.44
N LEU A 34 12.23 -17.02 -22.29
CA LEU A 34 12.76 -16.31 -21.13
C LEU A 34 13.94 -17.14 -20.59
N GLU A 35 15.15 -16.64 -20.81
CA GLU A 35 16.36 -17.24 -20.23
C GLU A 35 16.62 -16.57 -18.88
N SER A 36 16.60 -17.34 -17.81
CA SER A 36 16.98 -16.89 -16.48
C SER A 36 18.28 -17.55 -16.04
N LYS A 37 19.23 -16.79 -15.53
CA LYS A 37 20.53 -17.26 -15.04
C LYS A 37 20.82 -16.60 -13.70
N LYS A 38 21.23 -17.37 -12.69
CA LYS A 38 21.77 -16.82 -11.45
C LYS A 38 23.21 -16.37 -11.66
N VAL A 39 23.55 -15.20 -11.17
CA VAL A 39 24.89 -14.60 -11.25
C VAL A 39 25.23 -14.06 -9.87
N ALA A 40 26.34 -14.51 -9.30
CA ALA A 40 26.86 -13.94 -8.06
C ALA A 40 27.43 -12.53 -8.33
N TYR A 41 27.10 -11.58 -7.49
CA TYR A 41 27.66 -10.23 -7.49
C TYR A 41 27.92 -9.80 -6.06
N LYS A 42 29.21 -9.74 -5.68
CA LYS A 42 29.64 -9.54 -4.29
C LYS A 42 28.88 -10.52 -3.35
N ASP A 43 28.18 -10.00 -2.36
CA ASP A 43 27.41 -10.78 -1.38
C ASP A 43 25.96 -11.05 -1.81
N TYR A 44 25.60 -10.76 -3.08
CA TYR A 44 24.24 -10.90 -3.58
C TYR A 44 24.08 -11.92 -4.70
N ASP A 45 23.01 -12.68 -4.64
CA ASP A 45 22.56 -13.53 -5.75
C ASP A 45 21.60 -12.76 -6.66
N ILE A 46 22.05 -12.47 -7.87
CA ILE A 46 21.26 -11.78 -8.88
C ILE A 46 20.64 -12.77 -9.85
N THR A 47 19.33 -12.71 -10.04
CA THR A 47 18.65 -13.44 -11.12
C THR A 47 18.60 -12.58 -12.37
N LEU A 48 19.44 -12.91 -13.36
CA LEU A 48 19.44 -12.23 -14.66
C LEU A 48 18.38 -12.85 -15.57
N ILE A 49 17.43 -12.03 -16.04
CA ILE A 49 16.36 -12.41 -16.95
C ILE A 49 16.55 -11.67 -18.28
N ARG A 50 16.75 -12.41 -19.36
CA ARG A 50 16.88 -11.86 -20.70
C ARG A 50 15.55 -11.96 -21.46
N SER A 51 15.17 -10.89 -22.11
CA SER A 51 13.92 -10.82 -22.89
C SER A 51 14.04 -9.87 -24.07
N ASN A 52 13.02 -9.81 -24.91
CA ASN A 52 13.00 -8.93 -26.07
C ASN A 52 12.63 -7.48 -25.71
N ARG A 53 13.16 -6.95 -24.59
CA ARG A 53 12.99 -5.58 -24.13
C ARG A 53 14.09 -4.67 -24.67
N LYS A 54 13.84 -3.35 -24.66
CA LYS A 54 14.81 -2.35 -25.11
C LYS A 54 15.59 -1.70 -23.97
N SER A 55 15.08 -1.79 -22.74
CA SER A 55 15.66 -1.18 -21.52
C SER A 55 16.21 -2.24 -20.58
N ILE A 56 17.12 -1.83 -19.67
CA ILE A 56 17.56 -2.63 -18.53
C ILE A 56 16.85 -2.13 -17.27
N ALA A 57 16.53 -3.05 -16.33
CA ALA A 57 15.88 -2.69 -15.07
C ALA A 57 16.34 -3.62 -13.94
N ILE A 58 16.40 -3.07 -12.73
CA ILE A 58 16.63 -3.79 -11.49
C ILE A 58 15.32 -3.80 -10.71
N GLU A 59 14.96 -4.96 -10.18
CA GLU A 59 13.76 -5.18 -9.38
C GLU A 59 14.19 -5.93 -8.11
N ILE A 60 13.79 -5.43 -6.95
CA ILE A 60 14.01 -6.09 -5.65
C ILE A 60 12.63 -6.45 -5.09
N ASN A 61 12.42 -7.73 -4.80
CA ASN A 61 11.16 -8.19 -4.23
C ASN A 61 11.22 -8.21 -2.69
N ARG A 62 10.09 -8.57 -2.05
CA ARG A 62 9.98 -8.65 -0.59
C ARG A 62 10.85 -9.74 0.04
N ASP A 63 11.25 -10.76 -0.74
CA ASP A 63 12.13 -11.84 -0.30
C ASP A 63 13.61 -11.47 -0.50
N LEU A 64 13.91 -10.18 -0.68
CA LEU A 64 15.26 -9.62 -0.92
C LEU A 64 15.94 -10.17 -2.16
N GLN A 65 15.18 -10.78 -3.09
CA GLN A 65 15.73 -11.28 -4.34
C GLN A 65 15.93 -10.15 -5.33
N ILE A 66 17.12 -10.01 -5.85
CA ILE A 66 17.48 -9.05 -6.88
C ILE A 66 17.28 -9.69 -8.25
N LYS A 67 16.41 -9.10 -9.08
CA LYS A 67 16.17 -9.51 -10.47
C LYS A 67 16.62 -8.40 -11.40
N VAL A 68 17.51 -8.74 -12.33
CA VAL A 68 17.95 -7.82 -13.39
C VAL A 68 17.34 -8.27 -14.71
N ARG A 69 16.48 -7.44 -15.27
CA ARG A 69 15.86 -7.68 -16.57
C ARG A 69 16.61 -6.91 -17.64
N ALA A 70 17.14 -7.59 -18.63
CA ALA A 70 17.98 -6.99 -19.67
C ALA A 70 17.55 -7.40 -21.09
N PRO A 71 17.89 -6.59 -22.10
CA PRO A 71 17.76 -6.96 -23.51
C PRO A 71 18.55 -8.24 -23.83
N GLN A 72 18.00 -9.09 -24.70
CA GLN A 72 18.62 -10.37 -25.06
C GLN A 72 20.04 -10.23 -25.64
N ARG A 73 20.28 -9.13 -26.40
CA ARG A 73 21.57 -8.87 -27.06
C ARG A 73 22.57 -8.10 -26.19
N MET A 74 22.21 -7.70 -24.96
CA MET A 74 23.12 -6.94 -24.09
C MET A 74 24.19 -7.87 -23.51
N THR A 75 25.46 -7.47 -23.58
CA THR A 75 26.56 -8.25 -23.02
C THR A 75 26.50 -8.31 -21.49
N GLN A 76 27.00 -9.39 -20.91
CA GLN A 76 27.01 -9.56 -19.46
C GLN A 76 27.83 -8.44 -18.77
N ASN A 77 28.97 -8.07 -19.34
CA ASN A 77 29.82 -6.99 -18.81
C ASN A 77 29.05 -5.64 -18.73
N ARG A 78 28.25 -5.31 -19.74
CA ARG A 78 27.44 -4.09 -19.73
C ARG A 78 26.32 -4.15 -18.67
N ILE A 79 25.73 -5.31 -18.47
CA ILE A 79 24.72 -5.52 -17.43
C ILE A 79 25.37 -5.37 -16.04
N MET A 80 26.53 -5.99 -15.81
CA MET A 80 27.23 -5.91 -14.52
C MET A 80 27.71 -4.48 -14.23
N LYS A 81 28.21 -3.77 -15.24
CA LYS A 81 28.56 -2.34 -15.08
C LYS A 81 27.34 -1.52 -14.62
N PHE A 82 26.17 -1.72 -15.21
CA PHE A 82 24.93 -1.06 -14.78
C PHE A 82 24.56 -1.42 -13.35
N VAL A 83 24.71 -2.68 -12.94
CA VAL A 83 24.46 -3.13 -11.56
C VAL A 83 25.41 -2.40 -10.60
N THR A 84 26.70 -2.31 -10.93
CA THR A 84 27.70 -1.57 -10.13
C THR A 84 27.37 -0.08 -10.02
N GLU A 85 26.94 0.56 -11.11
CA GLU A 85 26.52 1.97 -11.10
C GLU A 85 25.28 2.22 -10.24
N LYS A 86 24.50 1.18 -9.91
CA LYS A 86 23.28 1.25 -9.10
C LYS A 86 23.44 0.60 -7.72
N GLU A 87 24.66 0.33 -7.29
CA GLU A 87 24.94 -0.38 -6.05
C GLU A 87 24.36 0.33 -4.82
N ASP A 88 24.54 1.65 -4.70
CA ASP A 88 23.99 2.44 -3.60
C ASP A 88 22.46 2.36 -3.57
N TRP A 89 21.84 2.40 -4.75
CA TRP A 89 20.39 2.23 -4.88
C TRP A 89 19.93 0.83 -4.45
N ILE A 90 20.69 -0.21 -4.83
CA ILE A 90 20.40 -1.60 -4.44
C ILE A 90 20.48 -1.74 -2.92
N GLN A 91 21.53 -1.25 -2.28
CA GLN A 91 21.71 -1.31 -0.83
C GLN A 91 20.57 -0.61 -0.09
N LEU A 92 20.27 0.64 -0.45
CA LEU A 92 19.17 1.40 0.16
C LEU A 92 17.83 0.69 0.03
N HIS A 93 17.56 0.04 -1.11
CA HIS A 93 16.31 -0.67 -1.33
C HIS A 93 16.26 -2.02 -0.61
N LEU A 94 17.38 -2.71 -0.46
CA LEU A 94 17.47 -3.93 0.35
C LEU A 94 17.20 -3.61 1.83
N GLU A 95 17.82 -2.56 2.37
CA GLU A 95 17.56 -2.10 3.74
C GLU A 95 16.10 -1.73 3.97
N LYS A 96 15.51 -0.99 3.02
CA LYS A 96 14.08 -0.64 3.05
C LYS A 96 13.18 -1.88 3.02
N MET A 97 13.49 -2.86 2.16
CA MET A 97 12.71 -4.11 2.05
C MET A 97 12.88 -4.98 3.30
N GLU A 98 14.10 -5.04 3.87
CA GLU A 98 14.34 -5.74 5.13
C GLU A 98 13.55 -5.12 6.29
N LEU A 99 13.54 -3.79 6.40
CA LEU A 99 12.74 -3.09 7.40
C LEU A 99 11.23 -3.37 7.23
N LEU A 100 10.75 -3.41 5.97
CA LEU A 100 9.36 -3.76 5.67
C LEU A 100 9.06 -5.23 6.01
N ARG A 101 10.01 -6.14 5.79
CA ARG A 101 9.89 -7.56 6.15
C ARG A 101 9.82 -7.73 7.66
N GLN A 102 10.72 -7.09 8.42
CA GLN A 102 10.73 -7.13 9.88
C GLN A 102 9.42 -6.58 10.47
N LYS A 103 8.90 -5.48 9.91
CA LYS A 103 7.58 -4.95 10.30
C LYS A 103 6.47 -5.95 9.99
N GLN A 104 6.52 -6.61 8.82
CA GLN A 104 5.53 -7.62 8.44
C GLN A 104 5.61 -8.85 9.37
N GLU A 105 6.81 -9.33 9.71
CA GLU A 105 7.01 -10.45 10.63
C GLU A 105 6.55 -10.11 12.08
N GLN A 106 6.72 -8.84 12.50
CA GLN A 106 6.14 -8.36 13.75
C GLN A 106 4.61 -8.30 13.67
N ASP A 107 4.04 -7.85 12.56
CA ASP A 107 2.61 -7.81 12.31
C ASP A 107 2.02 -9.24 12.24
N ASP A 108 2.73 -10.18 11.60
CA ASP A 108 2.29 -11.58 11.49
C ASP A 108 2.36 -12.31 12.84
N ARG A 109 3.37 -12.02 13.69
CA ARG A 109 3.40 -12.51 15.08
C ARG A 109 2.24 -11.96 15.93
N TYR A 110 1.81 -10.73 15.64
CA TYR A 110 0.62 -10.14 16.29
C TYR A 110 -0.69 -10.71 15.70
N SER A 111 -0.69 -11.08 14.42
CA SER A 111 -1.82 -11.72 13.71
C SER A 111 -1.99 -13.21 14.05
N GLN A 112 -1.06 -13.82 14.80
CA GLN A 112 -1.23 -15.16 15.42
C GLN A 112 -2.13 -15.13 16.67
N ARG A 113 -2.80 -14.01 16.95
CA ARG A 113 -4.00 -14.06 17.78
C ARG A 113 -4.99 -15.02 17.11
N SER A 114 -5.35 -16.06 17.80
CA SER A 114 -6.48 -16.90 17.38
C SER A 114 -7.65 -16.00 16.99
N PRO A 115 -8.39 -16.32 15.93
CA PRO A 115 -9.56 -15.54 15.56
C PRO A 115 -10.42 -15.31 16.80
N MET A 116 -10.88 -14.09 17.02
CA MET A 116 -11.74 -13.77 18.15
C MET A 116 -12.97 -14.69 18.13
N THR A 117 -13.32 -15.22 19.29
CA THR A 117 -14.54 -15.99 19.45
C THR A 117 -15.77 -15.09 19.23
N GLU A 118 -16.91 -15.69 18.91
CA GLU A 118 -18.17 -14.95 18.77
C GLU A 118 -18.54 -14.17 20.05
N GLU A 119 -18.21 -14.73 21.23
CA GLU A 119 -18.44 -14.09 22.51
C GLU A 119 -17.58 -12.84 22.71
N GLU A 120 -16.31 -12.88 22.30
CA GLU A 120 -15.40 -11.72 22.35
C GLU A 120 -15.88 -10.63 21.38
N ILE A 121 -16.28 -11.00 20.16
CA ILE A 121 -16.84 -10.06 19.17
C ILE A 121 -18.13 -9.42 19.71
N ARG A 122 -18.98 -10.19 20.40
CA ARG A 122 -20.21 -9.69 21.02
C ARG A 122 -19.89 -8.65 22.09
N LYS A 123 -18.98 -8.96 23.03
CA LYS A 123 -18.56 -8.03 24.10
C LYS A 123 -17.94 -6.75 23.52
N LEU A 124 -17.10 -6.90 22.51
CA LEU A 124 -16.49 -5.77 21.81
C LEU A 124 -17.56 -4.88 21.13
N THR A 125 -18.53 -5.51 20.47
CA THR A 125 -19.64 -4.80 19.83
C THR A 125 -20.49 -4.04 20.85
N GLU A 126 -20.74 -4.61 22.03
CA GLU A 126 -21.44 -3.95 23.13
C GLU A 126 -20.66 -2.74 23.67
N THR A 127 -19.33 -2.88 23.82
CA THR A 127 -18.44 -1.76 24.19
C THR A 127 -18.50 -0.66 23.14
N ALA A 128 -18.35 -1.01 21.87
CA ALA A 128 -18.41 -0.06 20.76
C ALA A 128 -19.77 0.68 20.68
N ARG A 129 -20.87 0.00 20.98
CA ARG A 129 -22.21 0.62 21.05
C ARG A 129 -22.36 1.65 22.16
N LYS A 130 -21.56 1.54 23.24
CA LYS A 130 -21.54 2.54 24.33
C LYS A 130 -20.64 3.72 23.99
N VAL A 131 -19.46 3.47 23.45
CA VAL A 131 -18.43 4.49 23.24
C VAL A 131 -18.65 5.29 21.97
N ILE A 132 -18.86 4.63 20.82
CA ILE A 132 -18.89 5.31 19.52
C ILE A 132 -20.01 6.36 19.41
N PRO A 133 -21.28 6.09 19.83
CA PRO A 133 -22.33 7.09 19.74
C PRO A 133 -22.05 8.35 20.56
N VAL A 134 -21.37 8.24 21.70
CA VAL A 134 -20.98 9.38 22.53
C VAL A 134 -19.99 10.27 21.78
N ARG A 135 -18.98 9.65 21.13
CA ARG A 135 -17.99 10.40 20.35
C ARG A 135 -18.62 11.01 19.11
N VAL A 136 -19.52 10.29 18.43
CA VAL A 136 -20.28 10.82 17.28
C VAL A 136 -21.10 12.05 17.69
N ALA A 137 -21.85 11.99 18.80
CA ALA A 137 -22.66 13.10 19.28
C ALA A 137 -21.80 14.33 19.63
N TYR A 138 -20.64 14.10 20.28
CA TYR A 138 -19.68 15.14 20.61
C TYR A 138 -19.18 15.88 19.36
N PHE A 139 -18.62 15.15 18.39
CA PHE A 139 -18.08 15.77 17.18
C PHE A 139 -19.14 16.31 16.24
N ALA A 140 -20.30 15.66 16.13
CA ALA A 140 -21.41 16.19 15.32
C ALA A 140 -21.87 17.57 15.80
N ARG A 141 -21.92 17.77 17.13
CA ARG A 141 -22.23 19.10 17.73
C ARG A 141 -21.13 20.11 17.40
N GLN A 142 -19.85 19.74 17.58
CA GLN A 142 -18.72 20.62 17.29
C GLN A 142 -18.63 21.00 15.81
N MET A 143 -19.00 20.09 14.92
CA MET A 143 -18.97 20.28 13.47
C MET A 143 -20.25 20.90 12.90
N GLU A 144 -21.27 21.07 13.74
CA GLU A 144 -22.61 21.55 13.35
C GLU A 144 -23.24 20.71 12.22
N VAL A 145 -23.11 19.39 12.33
CA VAL A 145 -23.69 18.45 11.36
C VAL A 145 -24.71 17.52 12.01
N THR A 146 -25.71 17.14 11.22
CA THR A 146 -26.69 16.14 11.62
C THR A 146 -26.34 14.78 11.02
N TYR A 147 -26.70 13.71 11.70
CA TYR A 147 -26.53 12.35 11.24
C TYR A 147 -27.80 11.53 11.45
N GLY A 148 -27.91 10.43 10.74
CA GLY A 148 -29.02 9.49 10.86
C GLY A 148 -28.73 8.38 11.87
N ARG A 149 -29.06 7.14 11.51
CA ARG A 149 -28.83 5.97 12.36
C ARG A 149 -27.35 5.61 12.44
N ILE A 150 -26.87 5.28 13.64
CA ILE A 150 -25.56 4.66 13.86
C ILE A 150 -25.74 3.14 13.87
N THR A 151 -24.89 2.43 13.13
CA THR A 151 -24.83 0.96 13.12
C THR A 151 -23.41 0.51 13.43
N ILE A 152 -23.25 -0.40 14.39
CA ILE A 152 -21.96 -1.02 14.72
C ILE A 152 -21.95 -2.43 14.14
N ARG A 153 -20.88 -2.77 13.42
CA ARG A 153 -20.72 -4.08 12.77
C ARG A 153 -19.28 -4.58 12.92
N ASN A 154 -19.10 -5.88 12.93
CA ASN A 154 -17.80 -6.50 12.68
C ASN A 154 -17.57 -6.54 11.17
N GLN A 155 -16.66 -5.72 10.64
CA GLN A 155 -16.36 -5.62 9.20
C GLN A 155 -14.89 -5.93 8.94
N LYS A 156 -14.61 -6.68 7.86
CA LYS A 156 -13.25 -7.09 7.50
C LYS A 156 -12.48 -6.05 6.66
N THR A 157 -13.15 -5.03 6.12
CA THR A 157 -12.55 -4.17 5.07
C THR A 157 -12.69 -2.67 5.32
N ARG A 158 -13.49 -2.24 6.30
CA ARG A 158 -13.81 -0.83 6.52
C ARG A 158 -13.83 -0.51 8.00
N TRP A 159 -13.40 0.70 8.35
CA TRP A 159 -13.50 1.25 9.69
C TRP A 159 -14.81 1.98 9.91
N GLY A 160 -15.27 2.67 8.88
CA GLY A 160 -16.54 3.38 8.88
C GLY A 160 -17.12 3.55 7.50
N SER A 161 -18.33 4.10 7.42
CA SER A 161 -18.94 4.63 6.20
C SER A 161 -20.10 5.56 6.55
N CYS A 162 -20.29 6.60 5.74
CA CYS A 162 -21.42 7.50 5.78
C CYS A 162 -22.23 7.38 4.48
N SER A 163 -23.54 7.19 4.57
CA SER A 163 -24.43 7.23 3.40
C SER A 163 -24.86 8.66 3.08
N GLN A 164 -25.40 8.89 1.88
CA GLN A 164 -26.00 10.17 1.50
C GLN A 164 -27.13 10.60 2.47
N ALA A 165 -27.91 9.66 2.99
CA ALA A 165 -28.94 9.92 3.99
C ALA A 165 -28.37 10.21 5.39
N GLY A 166 -27.04 10.20 5.56
CA GLY A 166 -26.37 10.47 6.83
C GLY A 166 -26.33 9.30 7.80
N ASN A 167 -26.68 8.08 7.38
CA ASN A 167 -26.52 6.91 8.23
C ASN A 167 -25.03 6.57 8.34
N LEU A 168 -24.58 6.36 9.58
CA LEU A 168 -23.19 6.07 9.91
C LEU A 168 -23.05 4.59 10.26
N ASN A 169 -22.03 3.94 9.72
CA ASN A 169 -21.65 2.60 10.14
C ASN A 169 -20.21 2.65 10.66
N PHE A 170 -19.94 1.93 11.75
CA PHE A 170 -18.61 1.84 12.34
C PHE A 170 -18.25 0.39 12.62
N ASN A 171 -16.96 0.10 12.54
CA ASN A 171 -16.43 -1.20 12.92
C ASN A 171 -16.32 -1.28 14.45
N CYS A 172 -16.73 -2.41 15.03
CA CYS A 172 -16.63 -2.62 16.49
C CYS A 172 -15.20 -2.58 16.99
N HIS A 173 -14.22 -2.96 16.17
CA HIS A 173 -12.79 -2.94 16.51
C HIS A 173 -12.23 -1.53 16.76
N LEU A 174 -12.95 -0.47 16.42
CA LEU A 174 -12.57 0.88 16.81
C LEU A 174 -12.55 1.08 18.33
N ALA A 175 -13.32 0.28 19.09
CA ALA A 175 -13.33 0.37 20.54
C ALA A 175 -12.08 -0.25 21.23
N GLU A 176 -11.22 -0.95 20.47
CA GLU A 176 -9.93 -1.46 20.94
C GLU A 176 -8.76 -0.54 20.57
N MET A 177 -9.01 0.47 19.75
CA MET A 177 -7.99 1.39 19.29
C MET A 177 -7.79 2.56 20.26
N PRO A 178 -6.65 3.26 20.18
CA PRO A 178 -6.48 4.53 20.88
C PRO A 178 -7.64 5.50 20.55
N ASP A 179 -8.08 6.24 21.56
CA ASP A 179 -9.21 7.17 21.43
C ASP A 179 -9.02 8.17 20.28
N GLU A 180 -7.78 8.63 20.06
CA GLU A 180 -7.44 9.55 18.96
C GLU A 180 -7.73 8.95 17.58
N ILE A 181 -7.60 7.64 17.46
CA ILE A 181 -7.83 6.94 16.19
C ILE A 181 -9.33 6.71 15.97
N LEU A 182 -10.06 6.35 17.04
CA LEU A 182 -11.52 6.30 17.02
C LEU A 182 -12.08 7.67 16.63
N ASP A 183 -11.62 8.73 17.26
CA ASP A 183 -12.04 10.11 16.98
C ASP A 183 -11.78 10.49 15.52
N TYR A 184 -10.62 10.12 14.99
CA TYR A 184 -10.30 10.37 13.59
C TYR A 184 -11.30 9.71 12.65
N VAL A 185 -11.67 8.45 12.89
CA VAL A 185 -12.65 7.76 12.04
C VAL A 185 -14.04 8.39 12.21
N VAL A 186 -14.43 8.75 13.42
CA VAL A 186 -15.71 9.44 13.67
C VAL A 186 -15.78 10.76 12.92
N VAL A 187 -14.76 11.61 13.04
CA VAL A 187 -14.69 12.91 12.34
C VAL A 187 -14.67 12.69 10.83
N HIS A 188 -13.94 11.70 10.33
CA HIS A 188 -13.89 11.35 8.91
C HIS A 188 -15.30 11.05 8.37
N GLU A 189 -16.06 10.20 9.05
CA GLU A 189 -17.42 9.85 8.63
C GLU A 189 -18.40 11.03 8.76
N LEU A 190 -18.25 11.88 9.76
CA LEU A 190 -19.04 13.09 9.90
C LEU A 190 -18.70 14.14 8.83
N CYS A 191 -17.46 14.25 8.37
CA CYS A 191 -17.09 15.13 7.27
C CYS A 191 -17.82 14.79 5.97
N HIS A 192 -18.22 13.54 5.78
CA HIS A 192 -19.05 13.15 4.64
C HIS A 192 -20.45 13.79 4.66
N ARG A 193 -20.90 14.35 5.78
CA ARG A 193 -22.13 15.16 5.83
C ARG A 193 -21.97 16.50 5.11
N LYS A 194 -20.74 16.99 4.98
CA LYS A 194 -20.42 18.25 4.26
C LYS A 194 -19.86 17.97 2.87
N GLN A 195 -19.02 16.93 2.73
CA GLN A 195 -18.32 16.60 1.50
C GLN A 195 -18.32 15.08 1.29
N MET A 196 -19.12 14.58 0.33
CA MET A 196 -19.25 13.14 0.09
C MET A 196 -18.00 12.47 -0.54
N ASN A 197 -17.15 13.24 -1.19
CA ASN A 197 -15.92 12.75 -1.81
C ASN A 197 -14.70 13.23 -1.02
N HIS A 198 -13.59 12.49 -1.11
CA HIS A 198 -12.32 12.84 -0.45
C HIS A 198 -11.52 13.92 -1.22
N SER A 199 -12.19 14.98 -1.64
CA SER A 199 -11.58 16.13 -2.31
C SER A 199 -10.71 16.95 -1.33
N ARG A 200 -10.03 17.98 -1.84
CA ARG A 200 -9.28 18.93 -1.02
C ARG A 200 -10.18 19.58 0.04
N LEU A 201 -11.45 19.86 -0.30
CA LEU A 201 -12.42 20.46 0.63
C LEU A 201 -12.77 19.50 1.77
N PHE A 202 -12.89 18.20 1.49
CA PHE A 202 -13.11 17.19 2.52
C PHE A 202 -11.97 17.19 3.56
N TRP A 203 -10.73 17.14 3.10
CA TRP A 203 -9.58 17.12 4.01
C TRP A 203 -9.42 18.43 4.79
N ALA A 204 -9.81 19.56 4.20
CA ALA A 204 -9.85 20.83 4.92
C ALA A 204 -10.91 20.83 6.05
N GLU A 205 -12.06 20.17 5.88
CA GLU A 205 -13.02 19.99 6.97
C GLU A 205 -12.50 19.05 8.08
N VAL A 206 -11.78 17.98 7.71
CA VAL A 206 -11.13 17.09 8.70
C VAL A 206 -10.08 17.87 9.50
N GLU A 207 -9.23 18.64 8.82
CA GLU A 207 -8.12 19.41 9.42
C GLU A 207 -8.60 20.49 10.39
N LYS A 208 -9.75 21.12 10.12
CA LYS A 208 -10.37 22.10 11.04
C LYS A 208 -10.69 21.51 12.42
N VAL A 209 -11.07 20.24 12.45
CA VAL A 209 -11.47 19.54 13.69
C VAL A 209 -10.29 18.83 14.33
N LEU A 210 -9.46 18.22 13.49
CA LEU A 210 -8.28 17.44 13.89
C LEU A 210 -7.06 17.90 13.08
N PRO A 211 -6.34 18.92 13.53
CA PRO A 211 -5.17 19.44 12.81
C PRO A 211 -4.07 18.42 12.58
N ASP A 212 -3.99 17.41 13.45
CA ASP A 212 -3.06 16.29 13.42
C ASP A 212 -3.58 15.05 12.66
N TYR A 213 -4.68 15.19 11.90
CA TYR A 213 -5.34 14.05 11.24
C TYR A 213 -4.42 13.20 10.38
N GLN A 214 -3.38 13.81 9.80
CA GLN A 214 -2.42 13.07 8.95
C GLN A 214 -1.63 12.03 9.75
N ILE A 215 -1.28 12.34 11.01
CA ILE A 215 -0.60 11.42 11.93
C ILE A 215 -1.53 10.25 12.27
N ARG A 216 -2.78 10.55 12.62
CA ARG A 216 -3.81 9.54 12.95
C ARG A 216 -4.14 8.64 11.77
N ARG A 217 -4.29 9.24 10.58
CA ARG A 217 -4.49 8.51 9.31
C ARG A 217 -3.32 7.57 9.00
N LYS A 218 -2.09 8.06 9.18
CA LYS A 218 -0.88 7.24 8.99
C LYS A 218 -0.86 6.08 9.96
N TRP A 219 -1.12 6.33 11.23
CA TRP A 219 -1.19 5.29 12.25
C TRP A 219 -2.22 4.22 11.90
N LEU A 220 -3.45 4.60 11.54
CA LEU A 220 -4.52 3.68 11.15
C LEU A 220 -4.14 2.85 9.92
N LYS A 221 -3.45 3.44 8.93
CA LYS A 221 -2.95 2.74 7.76
C LYS A 221 -1.88 1.69 8.12
N GLU A 222 -1.00 2.02 9.06
CA GLU A 222 0.13 1.17 9.45
C GLU A 222 -0.28 0.08 10.46
N ASN A 223 -1.20 0.38 11.35
CA ASN A 223 -1.56 -0.48 12.48
C ASN A 223 -2.97 -1.09 12.40
N GLY A 224 -3.87 -0.47 11.66
CA GLY A 224 -5.28 -0.87 11.65
C GLY A 224 -5.50 -2.33 11.23
N ARG A 225 -4.71 -2.83 10.27
CA ARG A 225 -4.85 -4.19 9.78
C ARG A 225 -4.77 -5.28 10.87
N ARG A 226 -4.09 -4.99 11.98
CA ARG A 226 -3.94 -5.89 13.14
C ARG A 226 -5.25 -6.16 13.88
N TYR A 227 -6.22 -5.28 13.71
CA TYR A 227 -7.54 -5.36 14.37
C TYR A 227 -8.62 -5.99 13.47
N LEU A 228 -8.34 -6.16 12.17
CA LEU A 228 -9.26 -6.78 11.21
C LEU A 228 -8.94 -8.27 11.08
N THR A 229 -9.38 -9.08 11.99
CA THR A 229 -9.23 -10.54 11.99
C THR A 229 -10.49 -11.26 11.52
#